data_8f9f44956e1fcc885354a351c98208fb
#
_entry.id   8f9f44956e1fcc885354a351c98208fb
#
_cell.length_a   1.000
_cell.length_b   1.000
_cell.length_c   1.000
_cell.angle_alpha   90.00
_cell.angle_beta   90.00
_cell.angle_gamma   90.00
#
_symmetry.space_group_name_H-M   'P 1'
#
loop_
_entity.id
_entity.type
_entity.pdbx_description
1 polymer ?
#
loop_
_entity_poly.entity_id
_entity_poly.type
_entity_poly.pdbx_seq_one_letter_code
_entity_poly.pdbx_strand_id
1 'polypeptide(L)'
;MNNANILALGIGQAGLKASAKGGVFLTIIYSVPYRTLELAFKKDYLFSNWIVNIGSDVLKASISATVGYLAGAYVIGVTGVVLLPIGVGIVTALVVGEVLSSLEGKLELKEKAIAAIDEYFEKMDKQAIDDINGDIVRRKSISQLQHPTTKAIFL
;
A
#
# COMPACT_ATOMS: atom_id res chain seq x y z
N MET A 1 -25.52 -39.62 14.12
CA MET A 1 -24.53 -39.09 13.16
C MET A 1 -24.03 -37.77 13.69
N ASN A 2 -22.73 -37.71 14.02
CA ASN A 2 -22.15 -36.53 14.72
C ASN A 2 -21.90 -35.37 13.75
N ASN A 3 -22.91 -34.51 13.59
CA ASN A 3 -22.79 -33.30 12.79
C ASN A 3 -21.77 -32.28 13.38
N ALA A 4 -21.39 -32.45 14.63
CA ALA A 4 -20.43 -31.55 15.31
C ALA A 4 -19.02 -31.59 14.68
N ASN A 5 -18.54 -32.75 14.23
CA ASN A 5 -17.20 -32.87 13.62
C ASN A 5 -17.16 -32.25 12.22
N ILE A 6 -18.25 -32.37 11.45
CA ILE A 6 -18.33 -31.77 10.11
C ILE A 6 -18.46 -30.24 10.21
N LEU A 7 -19.25 -29.77 11.17
CA LEU A 7 -19.38 -28.34 11.44
C LEU A 7 -18.05 -27.73 11.92
N ALA A 8 -17.33 -28.42 12.80
CA ALA A 8 -16.03 -27.99 13.32
C ALA A 8 -14.98 -27.87 12.21
N LEU A 9 -14.94 -28.82 11.25
CA LEU A 9 -13.97 -28.77 10.14
C LEU A 9 -14.26 -27.63 9.14
N GLY A 10 -15.54 -27.45 8.81
CA GLY A 10 -15.96 -26.40 7.87
C GLY A 10 -15.81 -25.00 8.42
N ILE A 11 -16.21 -24.80 9.67
CA ILE A 11 -16.07 -23.52 10.37
C ILE A 11 -14.59 -23.20 10.62
N GLY A 12 -13.75 -24.19 10.91
CA GLY A 12 -12.33 -24.00 11.18
C GLY A 12 -11.55 -23.41 9.99
N GLN A 13 -11.69 -23.99 8.81
CA GLN A 13 -11.02 -23.45 7.60
C GLN A 13 -11.64 -22.12 7.15
N ALA A 14 -12.96 -22.02 7.15
CA ALA A 14 -13.65 -20.79 6.81
C ALA A 14 -13.32 -19.67 7.81
N GLY A 15 -13.26 -19.99 9.12
CA GLY A 15 -12.88 -19.05 10.16
C GLY A 15 -11.45 -18.57 10.04
N LEU A 16 -10.49 -19.46 9.75
CA LEU A 16 -9.09 -19.07 9.50
C LEU A 16 -8.96 -18.13 8.30
N LYS A 17 -9.64 -18.46 7.20
CA LYS A 17 -9.64 -17.60 6.00
C LYS A 17 -10.29 -16.25 6.26
N ALA A 18 -11.39 -16.23 7.00
CA ALA A 18 -12.07 -15.00 7.40
C ALA A 18 -11.20 -14.16 8.34
N SER A 19 -10.54 -14.80 9.31
CA SER A 19 -9.59 -14.15 10.24
C SER A 19 -8.40 -13.53 9.52
N ALA A 20 -7.79 -14.25 8.57
CA ALA A 20 -6.67 -13.74 7.78
C ALA A 20 -7.09 -12.51 6.96
N LYS A 21 -8.23 -12.57 6.27
CA LYS A 21 -8.78 -11.42 5.53
C LYS A 21 -9.16 -10.26 6.44
N GLY A 22 -9.79 -10.57 7.58
CA GLY A 22 -10.17 -9.57 8.59
C GLY A 22 -8.96 -8.84 9.17
N GLY A 23 -7.87 -9.56 9.44
CA GLY A 23 -6.62 -8.97 9.94
C GLY A 23 -6.03 -7.94 8.97
N VAL A 24 -5.95 -8.26 7.68
CA VAL A 24 -5.49 -7.32 6.65
C VAL A 24 -6.43 -6.11 6.55
N PHE A 25 -7.74 -6.35 6.56
CA PHE A 25 -8.72 -5.27 6.48
C PHE A 25 -8.67 -4.34 7.69
N LEU A 26 -8.52 -4.88 8.90
CA LEU A 26 -8.32 -4.11 10.11
C LEU A 26 -7.03 -3.27 10.05
N THR A 27 -5.94 -3.83 9.52
CA THR A 27 -4.70 -3.07 9.33
C THR A 27 -4.93 -1.85 8.45
N ILE A 28 -5.68 -1.99 7.34
CA ILE A 28 -6.02 -0.86 6.47
C ILE A 28 -6.84 0.19 7.22
N ILE A 29 -7.89 -0.25 7.96
CA ILE A 29 -8.76 0.66 8.72
C ILE A 29 -7.99 1.46 9.77
N TYR A 30 -6.98 0.88 10.40
CA TYR A 30 -6.19 1.57 11.42
C TYR A 30 -5.00 2.33 10.82
N SER A 31 -4.30 1.75 9.84
CA SER A 31 -3.10 2.36 9.26
C SER A 31 -3.43 3.63 8.48
N VAL A 32 -4.50 3.63 7.66
CA VAL A 32 -4.85 4.80 6.83
C VAL A 32 -5.15 6.04 7.68
N PRO A 33 -6.07 6.03 8.67
CA PRO A 33 -6.30 7.19 9.52
C PRO A 33 -5.06 7.62 10.31
N TYR A 34 -4.32 6.66 10.87
CA TYR A 34 -3.12 6.95 11.63
C TYR A 34 -2.06 7.67 10.78
N ARG A 35 -1.76 7.15 9.59
CA ARG A 35 -0.80 7.76 8.65
C ARG A 35 -1.31 9.08 8.08
N THR A 36 -2.62 9.25 7.94
CA THR A 36 -3.22 10.54 7.53
C THR A 36 -3.06 11.60 8.62
N LEU A 37 -3.18 11.23 9.88
CA LEU A 37 -2.86 12.13 10.99
C LEU A 37 -1.37 12.49 11.01
N GLU A 38 -0.48 11.55 10.79
CA GLU A 38 0.96 11.84 10.64
C GLU A 38 1.20 12.84 9.50
N LEU A 39 0.57 12.66 8.34
CA LEU A 39 0.68 13.58 7.20
C LEU A 39 0.15 14.99 7.54
N ALA A 40 -0.92 15.09 8.33
CA ALA A 40 -1.53 16.37 8.70
C ALA A 40 -0.73 17.14 9.77
N PHE A 41 -0.07 16.43 10.68
CA PHE A 41 0.54 17.04 11.88
C PHE A 41 2.07 17.05 11.89
N LYS A 42 2.75 16.21 11.10
CA LYS A 42 4.22 16.19 11.01
C LYS A 42 4.70 17.03 9.84
N LYS A 43 5.52 18.05 10.11
CA LYS A 43 6.03 18.99 9.10
C LYS A 43 6.90 18.34 8.02
N ASP A 44 7.66 17.30 8.40
CA ASP A 44 8.61 16.63 7.51
C ASP A 44 8.07 15.31 6.93
N TYR A 45 6.75 15.10 7.06
CA TYR A 45 6.10 13.89 6.58
C TYR A 45 5.41 14.17 5.23
N LEU A 46 6.04 13.72 4.16
CA LEU A 46 5.58 13.93 2.79
C LEU A 46 4.51 12.90 2.39
N PHE A 47 3.85 13.17 1.27
CA PHE A 47 2.86 12.24 0.70
C PHE A 47 3.47 10.90 0.27
N SER A 48 4.73 10.89 -0.19
CA SER A 48 5.54 9.70 -0.44
C SER A 48 5.69 8.83 0.82
N ASN A 49 5.96 9.44 1.97
CA ASN A 49 6.03 8.75 3.25
C ASN A 49 4.68 8.10 3.60
N TRP A 50 3.58 8.81 3.34
CA TRP A 50 2.23 8.30 3.59
C TRP A 50 1.93 7.05 2.75
N ILE A 51 2.18 7.10 1.43
CA ILE A 51 1.97 5.96 0.52
C ILE A 51 2.84 4.77 0.92
N VAL A 52 4.14 5.00 1.14
CA VAL A 52 5.10 3.92 1.47
C VAL A 52 4.75 3.27 2.79
N ASN A 53 4.40 4.05 3.81
CA ASN A 53 4.07 3.51 5.11
C ASN A 53 2.79 2.67 5.09
N ILE A 54 1.72 3.15 4.43
CA ILE A 54 0.48 2.38 4.27
C ILE A 54 0.76 1.10 3.46
N GLY A 55 1.46 1.22 2.33
CA GLY A 55 1.82 0.08 1.49
C GLY A 55 2.61 -0.97 2.27
N SER A 56 3.60 -0.56 3.05
CA SER A 56 4.39 -1.44 3.90
C SER A 56 3.53 -2.12 4.99
N ASP A 57 2.66 -1.37 5.67
CA ASP A 57 1.80 -1.92 6.72
C ASP A 57 0.85 -2.99 6.15
N VAL A 58 0.24 -2.72 4.97
CA VAL A 58 -0.65 -3.66 4.28
C VAL A 58 0.12 -4.88 3.78
N LEU A 59 1.32 -4.71 3.25
CA LEU A 59 2.17 -5.80 2.76
C LEU A 59 2.58 -6.72 3.89
N LYS A 60 3.04 -6.18 5.01
CA LYS A 60 3.38 -6.95 6.22
C LYS A 60 2.18 -7.71 6.75
N ALA A 61 1.03 -7.06 6.86
CA ALA A 61 -0.21 -7.70 7.31
C ALA A 61 -0.63 -8.84 6.37
N SER A 62 -0.51 -8.65 5.06
CA SER A 62 -0.88 -9.66 4.06
C SER A 62 0.02 -10.89 4.13
N ILE A 63 1.34 -10.68 4.22
CA ILE A 63 2.31 -11.78 4.36
C ILE A 63 2.09 -12.52 5.68
N SER A 64 2.01 -11.79 6.80
CA SER A 64 1.81 -12.36 8.13
C SER A 64 0.50 -13.15 8.21
N ALA A 65 -0.59 -12.61 7.68
CA ALA A 65 -1.88 -13.28 7.63
C ALA A 65 -1.84 -14.55 6.76
N THR A 66 -1.13 -14.52 5.64
CA THR A 66 -0.99 -15.68 4.75
C THR A 66 -0.19 -16.79 5.41
N VAL A 67 0.96 -16.48 6.01
CA VAL A 67 1.78 -17.46 6.72
C VAL A 67 1.05 -18.01 7.93
N GLY A 68 0.37 -17.16 8.71
CA GLY A 68 -0.47 -17.58 9.84
C GLY A 68 -1.62 -18.50 9.42
N TYR A 69 -2.27 -18.19 8.29
CA TYR A 69 -3.30 -19.06 7.72
C TYR A 69 -2.74 -20.43 7.33
N LEU A 70 -1.60 -20.47 6.65
CA LEU A 70 -0.97 -21.75 6.24
C LEU A 70 -0.56 -22.58 7.44
N ALA A 71 0.02 -21.96 8.47
CA ALA A 71 0.39 -22.65 9.71
C ALA A 71 -0.85 -23.22 10.42
N GLY A 72 -1.91 -22.44 10.55
CA GLY A 72 -3.18 -22.88 11.13
C GLY A 72 -3.81 -24.02 10.32
N ALA A 73 -3.83 -23.91 8.98
CA ALA A 73 -4.38 -24.93 8.10
C ALA A 73 -3.63 -26.26 8.20
N TYR A 74 -2.30 -26.19 8.31
CA TYR A 74 -1.48 -27.39 8.54
C TYR A 74 -1.84 -28.08 9.87
N VAL A 75 -1.97 -27.32 10.95
CA VAL A 75 -2.32 -27.89 12.27
C VAL A 75 -3.72 -28.49 12.25
N ILE A 76 -4.70 -27.92 11.56
CA ILE A 76 -6.03 -28.53 11.38
C ILE A 76 -5.91 -29.89 10.72
N GLY A 77 -5.10 -30.00 9.65
CA GLY A 77 -4.90 -31.26 8.93
C GLY A 77 -4.31 -32.37 9.80
N VAL A 78 -3.47 -32.01 10.78
CA VAL A 78 -2.79 -32.99 11.66
C VAL A 78 -3.62 -33.33 12.91
N THR A 79 -4.27 -32.35 13.53
CA THR A 79 -4.89 -32.53 14.85
C THR A 79 -6.40 -32.73 14.81
N GLY A 80 -7.06 -32.31 13.74
CA GLY A 80 -8.54 -32.33 13.64
C GLY A 80 -9.26 -31.41 14.66
N VAL A 81 -8.55 -30.64 15.46
CA VAL A 81 -9.08 -29.72 16.49
C VAL A 81 -9.04 -28.28 15.96
N VAL A 82 -10.11 -27.53 16.17
CA VAL A 82 -10.27 -26.20 15.57
C VAL A 82 -9.62 -25.08 16.37
N LEU A 83 -9.61 -25.16 17.69
CA LEU A 83 -9.15 -24.08 18.57
C LEU A 83 -7.64 -23.89 18.51
N LEU A 84 -6.90 -24.98 18.53
CA LEU A 84 -5.43 -24.97 18.51
C LEU A 84 -4.85 -24.33 17.21
N PRO A 85 -5.35 -24.67 16.01
CA PRO A 85 -4.92 -24.03 14.76
C PRO A 85 -5.11 -22.53 14.71
N ILE A 86 -6.20 -22.02 15.29
CA ILE A 86 -6.44 -20.57 15.37
C ILE A 86 -5.36 -19.90 16.22
N GLY A 87 -5.06 -20.46 17.38
CA GLY A 87 -3.97 -19.96 18.25
C GLY A 87 -2.61 -20.00 17.55
N VAL A 88 -2.26 -21.12 16.92
CA VAL A 88 -1.01 -21.26 16.16
C VAL A 88 -0.95 -20.26 15.01
N GLY A 89 -2.03 -20.10 14.26
CA GLY A 89 -2.10 -19.15 13.16
C GLY A 89 -1.86 -17.71 13.60
N ILE A 90 -2.48 -17.30 14.72
CA ILE A 90 -2.31 -15.96 15.29
C ILE A 90 -0.87 -15.75 15.75
N VAL A 91 -0.32 -16.67 16.54
CA VAL A 91 1.06 -16.55 17.06
C VAL A 91 2.05 -16.50 15.90
N THR A 92 1.90 -17.36 14.90
CA THR A 92 2.75 -17.36 13.71
C THR A 92 2.67 -16.04 12.96
N ALA A 93 1.47 -15.49 12.77
CA ALA A 93 1.28 -14.22 12.09
C ALA A 93 1.97 -13.05 12.84
N LEU A 94 1.88 -13.04 14.18
CA LEU A 94 2.55 -12.04 15.01
C LEU A 94 4.08 -12.13 14.90
N VAL A 95 4.64 -13.33 15.00
CA VAL A 95 6.09 -13.56 14.87
C VAL A 95 6.58 -13.14 13.48
N VAL A 96 5.89 -13.52 12.43
CA VAL A 96 6.25 -13.13 11.04
C VAL A 96 6.15 -11.62 10.87
N GLY A 97 5.12 -10.98 11.42
CA GLY A 97 4.97 -9.52 11.39
C GLY A 97 6.15 -8.79 12.05
N GLU A 98 6.59 -9.26 13.21
CA GLU A 98 7.74 -8.71 13.93
C GLU A 98 9.05 -8.90 13.15
N VAL A 99 9.26 -10.09 12.59
CA VAL A 99 10.44 -10.37 11.74
C VAL A 99 10.47 -9.45 10.52
N LEU A 100 9.33 -9.28 9.84
CA LEU A 100 9.24 -8.38 8.68
C LEU A 100 9.52 -6.92 9.06
N SER A 101 9.00 -6.46 10.20
CA SER A 101 9.26 -5.11 10.70
C SER A 101 10.74 -4.91 11.05
N SER A 102 11.37 -5.91 11.64
CA SER A 102 12.80 -5.88 11.95
C SER A 102 13.68 -5.86 10.68
N LEU A 103 13.32 -6.65 9.67
CA LEU A 103 14.02 -6.67 8.38
C LEU A 103 13.85 -5.34 7.63
N GLU A 104 12.67 -4.75 7.65
CA GLU A 104 12.41 -3.46 7.04
C GLU A 104 13.31 -2.37 7.61
N GLY A 105 13.42 -2.31 8.94
CA GLY A 105 14.32 -1.34 9.61
C GLY A 105 15.81 -1.56 9.31
N LYS A 106 16.25 -2.83 9.23
CA LYS A 106 17.66 -3.15 8.93
C LYS A 106 18.06 -2.88 7.47
N LEU A 107 17.14 -3.03 6.55
CA LEU A 107 17.40 -2.89 5.11
C LEU A 107 17.09 -1.48 4.57
N GLU A 108 16.60 -0.58 5.43
CA GLU A 108 16.21 0.78 5.06
C GLU A 108 15.25 0.78 3.84
N LEU A 109 14.36 -0.22 3.79
CA LEU A 109 13.48 -0.41 2.63
C LEU A 109 12.51 0.74 2.44
N LYS A 110 12.04 1.32 3.55
CA LYS A 110 11.12 2.47 3.52
C LYS A 110 11.81 3.71 2.96
N GLU A 111 12.98 4.03 3.44
CA GLU A 111 13.77 5.19 3.02
C GLU A 111 14.08 5.11 1.53
N LYS A 112 14.49 3.95 1.04
CA LYS A 112 14.73 3.71 -0.39
C LYS A 112 13.45 3.83 -1.23
N ALA A 113 12.33 3.30 -0.73
CA ALA A 113 11.05 3.40 -1.42
C ALA A 113 10.54 4.85 -1.46
N ILE A 114 10.69 5.59 -0.36
CA ILE A 114 10.33 7.01 -0.28
C ILE A 114 11.17 7.81 -1.29
N ALA A 115 12.49 7.65 -1.29
CA ALA A 115 13.38 8.34 -2.21
C ALA A 115 13.04 8.05 -3.68
N ALA A 116 12.70 6.80 -4.01
CA ALA A 116 12.30 6.42 -5.37
C ALA A 116 10.97 7.07 -5.79
N ILE A 117 10.01 7.18 -4.88
CA ILE A 117 8.73 7.85 -5.14
C ILE A 117 8.90 9.36 -5.26
N ASP A 118 9.72 9.98 -4.42
CA ASP A 118 10.03 11.41 -4.50
C ASP A 118 10.71 11.76 -5.83
N GLU A 119 11.68 10.95 -6.27
CA GLU A 119 12.32 11.11 -7.59
C GLU A 119 11.30 10.98 -8.73
N TYR A 120 10.36 10.04 -8.61
CA TYR A 120 9.30 9.86 -9.61
C TYR A 120 8.38 11.08 -9.69
N PHE A 121 7.94 11.62 -8.56
CA PHE A 121 7.11 12.83 -8.52
C PHE A 121 7.86 14.05 -9.07
N GLU A 122 9.14 14.22 -8.73
CA GLU A 122 9.95 15.32 -9.27
C GLU A 122 10.07 15.24 -10.80
N LYS A 123 10.21 14.04 -11.36
CA LYS A 123 10.22 13.84 -12.81
C LYS A 123 8.87 14.18 -13.46
N MET A 124 7.77 13.77 -12.83
CA MET A 124 6.42 14.11 -13.32
C MET A 124 6.16 15.61 -13.29
N ASP A 125 6.55 16.30 -12.23
CA ASP A 125 6.40 17.75 -12.12
C ASP A 125 7.21 18.48 -13.20
N LYS A 126 8.44 18.05 -13.46
CA LYS A 126 9.27 18.61 -14.54
C LYS A 126 8.62 18.40 -15.91
N GLN A 127 8.12 17.19 -16.19
CA GLN A 127 7.41 16.91 -17.46
C GLN A 127 6.15 17.76 -17.61
N ALA A 128 5.35 17.90 -16.57
CA ALA A 128 4.15 18.71 -16.61
C ALA A 128 4.46 20.20 -16.87
N ILE A 129 5.53 20.72 -16.27
CA ILE A 129 6.01 22.10 -16.51
C ILE A 129 6.49 22.26 -17.94
N ASP A 130 7.24 21.31 -18.47
CA ASP A 130 7.76 21.34 -19.85
C ASP A 130 6.61 21.27 -20.88
N ASP A 131 5.62 20.42 -20.64
CA ASP A 131 4.42 20.33 -21.49
C ASP A 131 3.63 21.65 -21.50
N ILE A 132 3.40 22.25 -20.33
CA ILE A 132 2.72 23.55 -20.21
C ILE A 132 3.51 24.66 -20.92
N ASN A 133 4.82 24.70 -20.75
CA ASN A 133 5.68 25.67 -21.42
C ASN A 133 5.66 25.49 -22.94
N GLY A 134 5.70 24.24 -23.41
CA GLY A 134 5.58 23.90 -24.83
C GLY A 134 4.26 24.37 -25.44
N ASP A 135 3.16 24.19 -24.74
CA ASP A 135 1.83 24.65 -25.16
C ASP A 135 1.71 26.19 -25.20
N ILE A 136 2.30 26.87 -24.22
CA ILE A 136 2.33 28.35 -24.18
C ILE A 136 3.12 28.88 -25.38
N VAL A 137 4.29 28.34 -25.67
CA VAL A 137 5.12 28.73 -26.80
C VAL A 137 4.37 28.49 -28.12
N ARG A 138 3.72 27.33 -28.27
CA ARG A 138 2.93 27.01 -29.48
C ARG A 138 1.77 27.99 -29.67
N ARG A 139 1.01 28.31 -28.62
CA ARG A 139 -0.09 29.29 -28.67
C ARG A 139 0.40 30.67 -29.07
N LYS A 140 1.54 31.11 -28.53
CA LYS A 140 2.16 32.38 -28.83
C LYS A 140 2.60 32.46 -30.30
N SER A 141 3.19 31.40 -30.85
CA SER A 141 3.57 31.31 -32.27
C SER A 141 2.34 31.39 -33.19
N ILE A 142 1.26 30.68 -32.87
CA ILE A 142 0.01 30.73 -33.65
C ILE A 142 -0.61 32.12 -33.61
N SER A 143 -0.63 32.79 -32.45
CA SER A 143 -1.17 34.16 -32.36
C SER A 143 -0.38 35.18 -33.14
N GLN A 144 0.93 35.01 -33.25
CA GLN A 144 1.79 35.86 -34.11
C GLN A 144 1.55 35.66 -35.60
N LEU A 145 1.22 34.44 -36.02
CA LEU A 145 0.88 34.12 -37.41
C LEU A 145 -0.52 34.63 -37.79
N GLN A 146 -1.44 34.75 -36.84
CA GLN A 146 -2.80 35.25 -37.09
C GLN A 146 -2.91 36.79 -37.12
N HIS A 147 -1.89 37.50 -36.65
CA HIS A 147 -1.77 38.96 -36.79
C HIS A 147 -0.54 39.30 -37.61
N PRO A 148 -0.55 39.06 -38.94
CA PRO A 148 0.45 39.67 -39.81
C PRO A 148 0.26 41.17 -39.69
N THR A 149 1.30 41.85 -39.23
CA THR A 149 1.38 43.31 -39.08
C THR A 149 0.83 44.00 -40.34
N THR A 150 -0.35 44.57 -40.23
CA THR A 150 -0.86 45.58 -41.20
C THR A 150 -0.04 46.87 -41.02
N LYS A 151 1.25 46.78 -41.27
CA LYS A 151 2.20 47.90 -41.31
C LYS A 151 2.94 47.93 -42.65
N ALA A 152 2.22 48.03 -43.71
CA ALA A 152 2.81 48.48 -44.99
C ALA A 152 1.73 48.72 -46.03
N ILE A 153 0.88 49.70 -45.85
CA ILE A 153 0.23 50.44 -46.99
C ILE A 153 -0.14 51.83 -46.48
N PHE A 154 0.83 52.69 -46.35
CA PHE A 154 0.69 54.15 -46.47
C PHE A 154 2.07 54.70 -46.85
N LEU A 155 2.36 54.66 -48.10
CA LEU A 155 3.25 55.56 -48.86
C LEU A 155 2.68 55.70 -50.23
#